data_db2ccbb875a9efe292f9901aa9488f3a
#
_entry.id   db2ccbb875a9efe292f9901aa9488f3a
#
_cell.length_a   1.000
_cell.length_b   1.000
_cell.length_c   1.000
_cell.angle_alpha   90.00
_cell.angle_beta   90.00
_cell.angle_gamma   90.00
#
_symmetry.space_group_name_H-M   'P 1'
#
loop_
_entity.id
_entity.type
_entity.pdbx_description
1 polymer ?
#
loop_
_entity_poly.entity_id
_entity_poly.type
_entity_poly.pdbx_seq_one_letter_code
_entity_poly.pdbx_strand_id
1 'polypeptide(L)'
;MHKESIMQPICDRELHEECGVFGVVGVPDAANLTYYGLHSLQHRGQEGCGIVSVSKEGAMRRVRGEGLVTEVFNEAKLANLAGDMAIGHVRYSTAGGGGTENIQPFLFHHNTGDFALAHNGNIVNADLLRNYLENKGSLFQSTSDSEVFAHLIKKEVRNHNRPRIYSIIEALNMLEGAFAFLVMTANRIYACRDKHGLRPLSIGKLGDCLLYTSDAADE
;
A
#
# COMPACT_ATOMS: atom_id res chain seq x y z
N MET A 1 -15.54 54.96 7.82
CA MET A 1 -15.99 53.60 7.46
C MET A 1 -14.77 52.73 7.35
N HIS A 2 -14.41 52.04 8.46
CA HIS A 2 -13.31 51.09 8.48
C HIS A 2 -13.84 49.74 7.99
N LYS A 3 -13.24 49.17 6.94
CA LYS A 3 -13.42 47.80 6.56
C LYS A 3 -12.57 46.94 7.48
N GLU A 4 -13.20 46.29 8.43
CA GLU A 4 -12.59 45.18 9.14
C GLU A 4 -12.35 44.03 8.17
N SER A 5 -11.10 43.74 7.93
CA SER A 5 -10.64 42.52 7.27
C SER A 5 -10.88 41.36 8.22
N ILE A 6 -11.93 40.59 7.97
CA ILE A 6 -12.17 39.33 8.69
C ILE A 6 -11.12 38.34 8.19
N MET A 7 -10.04 38.18 8.97
CA MET A 7 -9.18 37.02 8.84
C MET A 7 -10.02 35.78 9.16
N GLN A 8 -10.35 35.00 8.15
CA GLN A 8 -10.88 33.66 8.37
C GLN A 8 -9.81 32.85 9.14
N PRO A 9 -10.21 32.13 10.20
CA PRO A 9 -9.26 31.27 10.90
C PRO A 9 -8.70 30.26 9.90
N ILE A 10 -7.37 30.14 9.87
CA ILE A 10 -6.68 29.06 9.19
C ILE A 10 -7.27 27.81 9.82
N CYS A 11 -8.01 27.06 9.00
CA CYS A 11 -8.64 25.80 9.38
C CYS A 11 -7.59 24.93 10.11
N ASP A 12 -7.89 24.55 11.33
CA ASP A 12 -7.23 23.44 12.03
C ASP A 12 -7.46 22.17 11.18
N ARG A 13 -6.63 21.97 10.17
CA ARG A 13 -6.42 20.67 9.58
C ARG A 13 -5.60 19.89 10.60
N GLU A 14 -6.28 19.26 11.54
CA GLU A 14 -5.68 18.16 12.25
C GLU A 14 -5.05 17.24 11.20
N LEU A 15 -3.77 16.98 11.36
CA LEU A 15 -3.06 16.01 10.53
C LEU A 15 -3.62 14.63 10.89
N HIS A 16 -4.73 14.24 10.27
CA HIS A 16 -5.25 12.89 10.39
C HIS A 16 -4.30 11.97 9.63
N GLU A 17 -3.66 11.10 10.37
CA GLU A 17 -2.87 10.03 9.79
C GLU A 17 -3.82 9.00 9.18
N GLU A 18 -3.79 8.93 7.87
CA GLU A 18 -4.70 8.15 7.07
C GLU A 18 -4.00 6.92 6.54
N CYS A 19 -4.72 5.77 6.56
CA CYS A 19 -4.25 4.47 6.12
C CYS A 19 -3.12 3.87 7.00
N GLY A 20 -2.93 2.57 6.86
CA GLY A 20 -1.84 1.84 7.47
C GLY A 20 -1.43 0.65 6.61
N VAL A 21 -0.13 0.40 6.51
CA VAL A 21 0.40 -0.79 5.85
C VAL A 21 1.11 -1.68 6.85
N PHE A 22 0.97 -2.99 6.68
CA PHE A 22 1.66 -4.00 7.47
C PHE A 22 2.17 -5.11 6.56
N GLY A 23 3.35 -5.63 6.83
CA GLY A 23 3.95 -6.70 6.05
C GLY A 23 4.71 -7.68 6.90
N VAL A 24 4.71 -8.95 6.49
CA VAL A 24 5.37 -10.06 7.20
C VAL A 24 6.10 -10.93 6.19
N VAL A 25 7.30 -11.36 6.53
CA VAL A 25 8.07 -12.32 5.74
C VAL A 25 8.80 -13.32 6.63
N GLY A 26 8.80 -14.59 6.23
CA GLY A 26 9.59 -15.64 6.86
C GLY A 26 8.88 -16.36 8.01
N VAL A 27 7.55 -16.36 8.06
CA VAL A 27 6.77 -17.10 9.06
C VAL A 27 5.64 -17.88 8.40
N PRO A 28 5.41 -19.15 8.73
CA PRO A 28 4.19 -19.84 8.38
C PRO A 28 3.00 -19.02 8.87
N ASP A 29 1.91 -19.02 8.14
CA ASP A 29 0.71 -18.24 8.48
C ASP A 29 0.94 -16.71 8.54
N ALA A 30 1.79 -16.17 7.65
CA ALA A 30 2.06 -14.74 7.56
C ALA A 30 0.77 -13.88 7.48
N ALA A 31 -0.29 -14.41 6.87
CA ALA A 31 -1.58 -13.73 6.78
C ALA A 31 -2.25 -13.54 8.15
N ASN A 32 -2.14 -14.51 9.07
CA ASN A 32 -2.68 -14.37 10.43
C ASN A 32 -1.93 -13.29 11.20
N LEU A 33 -0.60 -13.25 11.11
CA LEU A 33 0.18 -12.20 11.76
C LEU A 33 -0.10 -10.82 11.15
N THR A 34 -0.30 -10.77 9.82
CA THR A 34 -0.72 -9.56 9.12
C THR A 34 -2.12 -9.10 9.58
N TYR A 35 -3.06 -10.02 9.78
CA TYR A 35 -4.38 -9.71 10.33
C TYR A 35 -4.27 -9.03 11.71
N TYR A 36 -3.46 -9.56 12.63
CA TYR A 36 -3.26 -8.94 13.94
C TYR A 36 -2.57 -7.57 13.83
N GLY A 37 -1.60 -7.43 12.92
CA GLY A 37 -0.98 -6.14 12.63
C GLY A 37 -1.98 -5.12 12.12
N LEU A 38 -2.84 -5.49 11.17
CA LEU A 38 -3.91 -4.61 10.67
C LEU A 38 -4.95 -4.29 11.74
N HIS A 39 -5.28 -5.24 12.61
CA HIS A 39 -6.18 -4.99 13.74
C HIS A 39 -5.60 -3.94 14.70
N SER A 40 -4.29 -3.99 14.95
CA SER A 40 -3.60 -2.96 15.75
C SER A 40 -3.58 -1.60 15.05
N LEU A 41 -3.54 -1.57 13.71
CA LEU A 41 -3.59 -0.36 12.89
C LEU A 41 -5.03 0.11 12.59
N GLN A 42 -6.07 -0.51 13.13
CA GLN A 42 -7.48 -0.22 12.80
C GLN A 42 -7.88 1.23 13.09
N HIS A 43 -7.25 1.86 14.08
CA HIS A 43 -7.48 3.28 14.41
C HIS A 43 -7.09 4.22 13.26
N ARG A 44 -6.23 3.77 12.33
CA ARG A 44 -5.76 4.53 11.16
C ARG A 44 -6.67 4.38 9.94
N GLY A 45 -7.55 3.37 9.89
CA GLY A 45 -8.44 3.17 8.76
C GLY A 45 -9.57 2.20 9.08
N GLN A 46 -10.82 2.62 8.86
CA GLN A 46 -12.03 1.88 9.23
C GLN A 46 -12.95 1.61 8.04
N GLU A 47 -12.64 2.11 6.84
CA GLU A 47 -13.53 1.99 5.68
C GLU A 47 -13.34 0.70 4.90
N GLY A 48 -12.17 0.15 4.97
CA GLY A 48 -11.88 -1.09 4.28
C GLY A 48 -10.48 -1.60 4.58
N CYS A 49 -10.28 -2.88 4.34
CA CYS A 49 -8.99 -3.52 4.57
C CYS A 49 -8.77 -4.68 3.60
N GLY A 50 -7.53 -5.09 3.47
CA GLY A 50 -7.17 -6.22 2.63
C GLY A 50 -5.83 -6.83 3.01
N ILE A 51 -5.65 -8.09 2.63
CA ILE A 51 -4.41 -8.85 2.75
C ILE A 51 -4.16 -9.56 1.43
N VAL A 52 -2.92 -9.52 0.97
CA VAL A 52 -2.38 -10.40 -0.06
C VAL A 52 -1.29 -11.25 0.54
N SER A 53 -1.36 -12.56 0.31
CA SER A 53 -0.35 -13.53 0.71
C SER A 53 0.29 -14.21 -0.50
N VAL A 54 1.46 -14.81 -0.28
CA VAL A 54 2.17 -15.61 -1.28
C VAL A 54 2.37 -17.02 -0.72
N SER A 55 1.90 -18.02 -1.47
CA SER A 55 2.16 -19.43 -1.14
C SER A 55 3.62 -19.79 -1.41
N LYS A 56 4.07 -20.95 -0.90
CA LYS A 56 5.42 -21.46 -1.15
C LYS A 56 5.71 -21.71 -2.63
N GLU A 57 4.67 -21.97 -3.41
CA GLU A 57 4.74 -22.16 -4.87
C GLU A 57 4.76 -20.83 -5.63
N GLY A 58 4.70 -19.70 -4.94
CA GLY A 58 4.70 -18.35 -5.52
C GLY A 58 3.33 -17.84 -6.00
N ALA A 59 2.25 -18.56 -5.73
CA ALA A 59 0.90 -18.13 -6.08
C ALA A 59 0.41 -17.06 -5.10
N MET A 60 -0.08 -15.94 -5.64
CA MET A 60 -0.65 -14.86 -4.82
C MET A 60 -2.14 -15.02 -4.66
N ARG A 61 -2.63 -14.78 -3.45
CA ARG A 61 -4.05 -14.76 -3.11
C ARG A 61 -4.38 -13.48 -2.37
N ARG A 62 -5.56 -12.93 -2.65
CA ARG A 62 -6.05 -11.69 -2.07
C ARG A 62 -7.42 -11.88 -1.44
N VAL A 63 -7.60 -11.34 -0.23
CA VAL A 63 -8.90 -11.08 0.39
C VAL A 63 -8.95 -9.61 0.74
N ARG A 64 -10.03 -8.91 0.39
CA ARG A 64 -10.29 -7.52 0.74
C ARG A 64 -11.78 -7.27 0.88
N GLY A 65 -12.15 -6.21 1.58
CA GLY A 65 -13.54 -5.82 1.76
C GLY A 65 -13.69 -4.48 2.44
N GLU A 66 -14.88 -3.92 2.37
CA GLU A 66 -15.30 -2.74 3.12
C GLU A 66 -15.60 -3.13 4.56
N GLY A 67 -15.28 -2.24 5.51
CA GLY A 67 -15.50 -2.43 6.93
C GLY A 67 -14.23 -2.73 7.72
N LEU A 68 -14.43 -3.06 8.99
CA LEU A 68 -13.35 -3.33 9.93
C LEU A 68 -12.64 -4.66 9.63
N VAL A 69 -11.40 -4.78 10.09
CA VAL A 69 -10.59 -5.99 9.93
C VAL A 69 -11.32 -7.23 10.43
N THR A 70 -12.02 -7.12 11.58
CA THR A 70 -12.79 -8.21 12.17
C THR A 70 -14.07 -8.56 11.39
N GLU A 71 -14.58 -7.66 10.58
CA GLU A 71 -15.77 -7.89 9.73
C GLU A 71 -15.38 -8.50 8.38
N VAL A 72 -14.27 -8.03 7.82
CA VAL A 72 -13.78 -8.50 6.51
C VAL A 72 -13.17 -9.89 6.60
N PHE A 73 -12.42 -10.20 7.67
CA PHE A 73 -11.71 -11.47 7.81
C PHE A 73 -12.38 -12.42 8.80
N ASN A 74 -12.34 -13.70 8.47
CA ASN A 74 -12.71 -14.82 9.34
C ASN A 74 -11.71 -15.98 9.10
N GLU A 75 -11.78 -17.02 9.92
CA GLU A 75 -10.89 -18.18 9.83
C GLU A 75 -10.82 -18.79 8.43
N ALA A 76 -11.96 -18.96 7.76
CA ALA A 76 -12.01 -19.55 6.42
C ALA A 76 -11.31 -18.66 5.37
N LYS A 77 -11.48 -17.34 5.44
CA LYS A 77 -10.81 -16.40 4.56
C LYS A 77 -9.31 -16.32 4.82
N LEU A 78 -8.89 -16.38 6.09
CA LEU A 78 -7.47 -16.40 6.47
C LEU A 78 -6.80 -17.71 6.05
N ALA A 79 -7.49 -18.85 6.19
CA ALA A 79 -6.99 -20.15 5.72
C ALA A 79 -6.74 -20.15 4.19
N ASN A 80 -7.51 -19.39 3.41
CA ASN A 80 -7.28 -19.23 1.97
C ASN A 80 -6.03 -18.39 1.63
N LEU A 81 -5.48 -17.68 2.60
CA LEU A 81 -4.29 -16.84 2.47
C LEU A 81 -3.02 -17.53 2.99
N ALA A 82 -2.98 -18.85 2.98
CA ALA A 82 -1.82 -19.60 3.45
C ALA A 82 -0.53 -19.21 2.69
N GLY A 83 0.55 -18.98 3.44
CA GLY A 83 1.84 -18.58 2.88
C GLY A 83 2.79 -18.07 3.96
N ASP A 84 4.06 -17.85 3.58
CA ASP A 84 5.11 -17.37 4.47
C ASP A 84 5.46 -15.88 4.28
N MET A 85 4.76 -15.22 3.36
CA MET A 85 4.80 -13.78 3.16
C MET A 85 3.39 -13.23 2.97
N ALA A 86 3.12 -12.06 3.56
CA ALA A 86 1.89 -11.33 3.35
C ALA A 86 2.11 -9.81 3.51
N ILE A 87 1.31 -9.03 2.79
CA ILE A 87 1.17 -7.59 3.01
C ILE A 87 -0.30 -7.26 3.21
N GLY A 88 -0.56 -6.28 4.04
CA GLY A 88 -1.91 -5.82 4.38
C GLY A 88 -2.03 -4.31 4.40
N HIS A 89 -3.26 -3.85 4.33
CA HIS A 89 -3.62 -2.44 4.32
C HIS A 89 -4.94 -2.21 5.05
N VAL A 90 -5.01 -1.13 5.84
CA VAL A 90 -6.26 -0.53 6.34
C VAL A 90 -6.44 0.82 5.68
N ARG A 91 -7.66 1.09 5.20
CA ARG A 91 -8.00 2.29 4.44
C ARG A 91 -8.80 3.27 5.27
N TYR A 92 -8.39 4.53 5.18
CA TYR A 92 -9.18 5.70 5.51
C TYR A 92 -9.35 6.54 4.23
N SER A 93 -10.55 7.02 3.92
CA SER A 93 -10.80 7.85 2.74
C SER A 93 -10.94 9.30 3.13
N THR A 94 -10.11 10.16 2.56
CA THR A 94 -10.12 11.61 2.83
C THR A 94 -11.06 12.41 1.95
N ALA A 95 -11.44 11.90 0.80
CA ALA A 95 -12.32 12.63 -0.12
C ALA A 95 -12.99 11.69 -1.13
N GLY A 96 -14.27 11.42 -0.94
CA GLY A 96 -15.22 11.15 -2.01
C GLY A 96 -15.03 9.96 -2.95
N GLY A 97 -14.07 9.09 -2.71
CA GLY A 97 -13.78 7.91 -3.53
C GLY A 97 -14.03 6.60 -2.78
N GLY A 98 -15.27 6.36 -2.34
CA GLY A 98 -15.69 5.05 -1.86
C GLY A 98 -15.78 4.08 -3.03
N GLY A 99 -15.32 2.83 -2.83
CA GLY A 99 -15.43 1.75 -3.80
C GLY A 99 -14.43 0.66 -3.47
N THR A 100 -14.85 -0.58 -3.64
CA THR A 100 -14.01 -1.76 -3.38
C THR A 100 -12.79 -1.81 -4.29
N GLU A 101 -12.84 -1.12 -5.45
CA GLU A 101 -11.72 -1.02 -6.39
C GLU A 101 -10.50 -0.30 -5.80
N ASN A 102 -10.71 0.61 -4.84
CA ASN A 102 -9.64 1.37 -4.18
C ASN A 102 -9.10 0.70 -2.91
N ILE A 103 -9.69 -0.43 -2.47
CA ILE A 103 -9.20 -1.16 -1.29
C ILE A 103 -7.93 -1.91 -1.65
N GLN A 104 -6.87 -1.61 -0.92
CA GLN A 104 -5.56 -2.22 -1.06
C GLN A 104 -5.41 -3.46 -0.15
N PRO A 105 -4.38 -4.32 -0.36
CA PRO A 105 -3.36 -4.24 -1.40
C PRO A 105 -3.92 -4.48 -2.82
N PHE A 106 -3.36 -3.77 -3.80
CA PHE A 106 -3.58 -4.08 -5.20
C PHE A 106 -2.80 -5.34 -5.57
N LEU A 107 -3.42 -6.19 -6.38
CA LEU A 107 -2.77 -7.39 -6.93
C LEU A 107 -2.79 -7.29 -8.46
N PHE A 108 -1.62 -7.35 -9.06
CA PHE A 108 -1.41 -7.24 -10.50
C PHE A 108 -0.85 -8.54 -11.04
N HIS A 109 -1.52 -9.07 -12.08
CA HIS A 109 -1.07 -10.24 -12.82
C HIS A 109 -0.29 -9.79 -14.05
N HIS A 110 0.90 -10.33 -14.23
CA HIS A 110 1.75 -9.97 -15.35
C HIS A 110 2.59 -11.16 -15.82
N ASN A 111 2.90 -11.21 -17.11
CA ASN A 111 3.68 -12.27 -17.73
C ASN A 111 5.11 -12.46 -17.16
N THR A 112 5.68 -11.42 -16.55
CA THR A 112 6.98 -11.50 -15.87
C THR A 112 6.85 -11.78 -14.35
N GLY A 113 5.69 -12.22 -13.91
CA GLY A 113 5.36 -12.54 -12.52
C GLY A 113 4.46 -11.51 -11.86
N ASP A 114 3.59 -12.02 -11.02
CA ASP A 114 2.63 -11.24 -10.24
C ASP A 114 3.34 -10.39 -9.18
N PHE A 115 2.68 -9.32 -8.77
CA PHE A 115 3.10 -8.52 -7.63
C PHE A 115 1.91 -7.85 -6.95
N ALA A 116 2.07 -7.58 -5.66
CA ALA A 116 1.10 -6.84 -4.87
C ALA A 116 1.70 -5.55 -4.31
N LEU A 117 0.85 -4.56 -4.09
CA LEU A 117 1.23 -3.22 -3.66
C LEU A 117 0.30 -2.72 -2.55
N ALA A 118 0.87 -2.27 -1.44
CA ALA A 118 0.19 -1.52 -0.39
C ALA A 118 0.89 -0.16 -0.19
N HIS A 119 0.11 0.90 0.02
CA HIS A 119 0.57 2.28 0.09
C HIS A 119 -0.08 3.02 1.25
N ASN A 120 0.73 3.72 2.02
CA ASN A 120 0.32 4.75 2.96
C ASN A 120 0.94 6.08 2.55
N GLY A 121 0.13 7.06 2.22
CA GLY A 121 0.60 8.41 1.85
C GLY A 121 -0.18 9.04 0.72
N ASN A 122 0.46 10.02 0.06
CA ASN A 122 -0.11 10.75 -1.06
C ASN A 122 0.96 11.10 -2.09
N ILE A 123 0.68 10.80 -3.36
CA ILE A 123 1.53 11.13 -4.51
C ILE A 123 0.99 12.41 -5.13
N VAL A 124 1.67 13.53 -4.91
CA VAL A 124 1.16 14.86 -5.32
C VAL A 124 1.17 15.08 -6.83
N ASN A 125 2.00 14.37 -7.57
CA ASN A 125 2.05 14.42 -9.03
C ASN A 125 1.33 13.22 -9.71
N ALA A 126 0.42 12.54 -8.97
CA ALA A 126 -0.27 11.35 -9.48
C ALA A 126 -1.06 11.62 -10.75
N ASP A 127 -1.82 12.71 -10.82
CA ASP A 127 -2.66 13.05 -11.99
C ASP A 127 -1.81 13.29 -13.25
N LEU A 128 -0.67 13.98 -13.10
CA LEU A 128 0.27 14.21 -14.21
C LEU A 128 0.84 12.90 -14.73
N LEU A 129 1.25 12.02 -13.82
CA LEU A 129 1.80 10.71 -14.17
C LEU A 129 0.72 9.78 -14.75
N ARG A 130 -0.51 9.83 -14.23
CA ARG A 130 -1.65 9.08 -14.76
C ARG A 130 -1.91 9.48 -16.21
N ASN A 131 -2.07 10.78 -16.50
CA ASN A 131 -2.26 11.28 -17.85
C ASN A 131 -1.14 10.85 -18.80
N TYR A 132 0.11 10.91 -18.34
CA TYR A 132 1.26 10.45 -19.11
C TYR A 132 1.18 8.95 -19.44
N LEU A 133 0.77 8.11 -18.47
CA LEU A 133 0.66 6.66 -18.62
C LEU A 133 -0.53 6.29 -19.53
N GLU A 134 -1.69 6.95 -19.38
CA GLU A 134 -2.87 6.75 -20.23
C GLU A 134 -2.57 7.10 -21.68
N ASN A 135 -1.88 8.20 -21.95
CA ASN A 135 -1.40 8.57 -23.28
C ASN A 135 -0.40 7.56 -23.87
N LYS A 136 0.15 6.65 -23.05
CA LYS A 136 1.01 5.54 -23.47
C LYS A 136 0.29 4.20 -23.51
N GLY A 137 -1.04 4.21 -23.32
CA GLY A 137 -1.89 3.03 -23.42
C GLY A 137 -2.09 2.26 -22.11
N SER A 138 -1.72 2.83 -20.96
CA SER A 138 -2.05 2.22 -19.66
C SER A 138 -3.54 2.33 -19.37
N LEU A 139 -4.14 1.25 -18.86
CA LEU A 139 -5.52 1.20 -18.42
C LEU A 139 -5.56 1.09 -16.90
N PHE A 140 -6.20 2.04 -16.25
CA PHE A 140 -6.37 2.06 -14.80
C PHE A 140 -7.68 1.40 -14.39
N GLN A 141 -7.65 0.67 -13.28
CA GLN A 141 -8.81 -0.02 -12.71
C GLN A 141 -9.34 0.65 -11.44
N SER A 142 -8.59 1.59 -10.89
CA SER A 142 -8.93 2.35 -9.70
C SER A 142 -8.69 3.84 -9.90
N THR A 143 -9.21 4.65 -8.99
CA THR A 143 -8.91 6.08 -8.93
C THR A 143 -7.72 6.38 -8.00
N SER A 144 -7.14 5.35 -7.38
CA SER A 144 -6.03 5.50 -6.44
C SER A 144 -4.75 5.98 -7.13
N ASP A 145 -4.04 6.90 -6.47
CA ASP A 145 -2.69 7.33 -6.85
C ASP A 145 -1.67 6.19 -6.83
N SER A 146 -1.90 5.21 -5.95
CA SER A 146 -1.03 4.04 -5.79
C SER A 146 -0.93 3.19 -7.06
N GLU A 147 -1.98 3.12 -7.88
CA GLU A 147 -1.96 2.37 -9.13
C GLU A 147 -0.99 2.96 -10.16
N VAL A 148 -0.76 4.29 -10.10
CA VAL A 148 0.25 4.98 -10.92
C VAL A 148 1.63 4.37 -10.71
N PHE A 149 2.01 4.13 -9.45
CA PHE A 149 3.30 3.51 -9.13
C PHE A 149 3.43 2.10 -9.70
N ALA A 150 2.36 1.30 -9.65
CA ALA A 150 2.35 -0.04 -10.24
C ALA A 150 2.61 -0.02 -11.75
N HIS A 151 1.97 0.92 -12.47
CA HIS A 151 2.19 1.10 -13.91
C HIS A 151 3.61 1.59 -14.22
N LEU A 152 4.18 2.48 -13.42
CA LEU A 152 5.57 2.94 -13.58
C LEU A 152 6.56 1.80 -13.41
N ILE A 153 6.43 0.97 -12.36
CA ILE A 153 7.28 -0.22 -12.16
C ILE A 153 7.28 -1.12 -13.41
N LYS A 154 6.11 -1.28 -14.06
CA LYS A 154 5.97 -2.13 -15.24
C LYS A 154 6.55 -1.50 -16.49
N LYS A 155 6.36 -0.20 -16.67
CA LYS A 155 6.83 0.53 -17.85
C LYS A 155 8.35 0.56 -17.95
N GLU A 156 9.03 0.71 -16.82
CA GLU A 156 10.49 0.80 -16.76
C GLU A 156 11.20 -0.56 -16.94
N VAL A 157 10.46 -1.68 -17.11
CA VAL A 157 11.04 -2.98 -17.48
C VAL A 157 11.42 -2.99 -18.97
N ARG A 158 12.39 -2.18 -19.36
CA ARG A 158 12.92 -2.19 -20.75
C ARG A 158 13.86 -3.36 -21.02
N ASN A 159 14.41 -3.97 -19.96
CA ASN A 159 15.32 -5.10 -20.06
C ASN A 159 14.86 -6.22 -19.11
N HIS A 160 14.30 -7.29 -19.66
CA HIS A 160 13.78 -8.42 -18.90
C HIS A 160 14.83 -9.14 -18.02
N ASN A 161 16.11 -8.92 -18.27
CA ASN A 161 17.21 -9.48 -17.49
C ASN A 161 17.62 -8.60 -16.29
N ARG A 162 17.03 -7.41 -16.12
CA ARG A 162 17.37 -6.52 -15.02
C ARG A 162 16.54 -6.86 -13.77
N PRO A 163 17.17 -6.96 -12.58
CA PRO A 163 16.43 -7.19 -11.34
C PRO A 163 15.34 -6.15 -11.10
N ARG A 164 14.17 -6.57 -10.60
CA ARG A 164 12.99 -5.71 -10.38
C ARG A 164 13.26 -4.49 -9.50
N ILE A 165 14.21 -4.59 -8.58
CA ILE A 165 14.60 -3.48 -7.70
C ILE A 165 14.95 -2.21 -8.48
N TYR A 166 15.57 -2.34 -9.65
CA TYR A 166 15.93 -1.17 -10.45
C TYR A 166 14.69 -0.48 -11.04
N SER A 167 13.69 -1.26 -11.50
CA SER A 167 12.44 -0.69 -11.99
C SER A 167 11.66 0.00 -10.87
N ILE A 168 11.71 -0.55 -9.65
CA ILE A 168 11.13 0.07 -8.47
C ILE A 168 11.83 1.39 -8.16
N ILE A 169 13.16 1.43 -8.15
CA ILE A 169 13.93 2.65 -7.88
C ILE A 169 13.67 3.73 -8.95
N GLU A 170 13.66 3.36 -10.23
CA GLU A 170 13.36 4.28 -11.34
C GLU A 170 11.94 4.85 -11.22
N ALA A 171 10.96 4.00 -10.89
CA ALA A 171 9.60 4.44 -10.65
C ALA A 171 9.48 5.37 -9.43
N LEU A 172 10.14 5.06 -8.31
CA LEU A 172 10.17 5.91 -7.11
C LEU A 172 10.75 7.29 -7.39
N ASN A 173 11.78 7.39 -8.23
CA ASN A 173 12.40 8.67 -8.60
C ASN A 173 11.46 9.57 -9.42
N MET A 174 10.38 9.04 -9.98
CA MET A 174 9.36 9.82 -10.70
C MET A 174 8.26 10.33 -9.78
N LEU A 175 8.14 9.79 -8.56
CA LEU A 175 7.09 10.16 -7.62
C LEU A 175 7.50 11.39 -6.80
N GLU A 176 6.52 12.28 -6.58
CA GLU A 176 6.61 13.40 -5.65
C GLU A 176 5.54 13.24 -4.58
N GLY A 177 5.90 13.54 -3.32
CA GLY A 177 4.98 13.45 -2.18
C GLY A 177 5.55 12.71 -1.00
N ALA A 178 4.66 12.37 -0.07
CA ALA A 178 4.97 11.65 1.16
C ALA A 178 4.37 10.24 1.07
N PHE A 179 5.19 9.20 1.12
CA PHE A 179 4.71 7.83 0.93
C PHE A 179 5.55 6.76 1.62
N ALA A 180 4.88 5.69 2.01
CA ALA A 180 5.45 4.42 2.38
C ALA A 180 4.78 3.30 1.57
N PHE A 181 5.56 2.50 0.85
CA PHE A 181 5.08 1.40 0.04
C PHE A 181 5.61 0.05 0.52
N LEU A 182 4.76 -0.97 0.44
CA LEU A 182 5.19 -2.37 0.43
C LEU A 182 4.87 -2.96 -0.95
N VAL A 183 5.90 -3.41 -1.66
CA VAL A 183 5.78 -4.10 -2.94
C VAL A 183 6.19 -5.56 -2.72
N MET A 184 5.24 -6.47 -2.85
CA MET A 184 5.47 -7.90 -2.68
C MET A 184 5.49 -8.62 -4.03
N THR A 185 6.50 -9.43 -4.23
CA THR A 185 6.63 -10.37 -5.37
C THR A 185 6.54 -11.80 -4.85
N ALA A 186 6.62 -12.78 -5.72
CA ALA A 186 6.56 -14.20 -5.34
C ALA A 186 7.59 -14.62 -4.28
N ASN A 187 8.69 -13.87 -4.09
CA ASN A 187 9.78 -14.26 -3.22
C ASN A 187 10.41 -13.12 -2.41
N ARG A 188 9.86 -11.91 -2.44
CA ARG A 188 10.44 -10.73 -1.77
C ARG A 188 9.38 -9.70 -1.44
N ILE A 189 9.61 -8.98 -0.34
CA ILE A 189 8.96 -7.70 -0.04
C ILE A 189 10.01 -6.60 -0.18
N TYR A 190 9.66 -5.55 -0.93
CA TYR A 190 10.42 -4.31 -1.02
C TYR A 190 9.66 -3.26 -0.20
N ALA A 191 10.31 -2.76 0.84
CA ALA A 191 9.80 -1.66 1.64
C ALA A 191 10.42 -0.36 1.13
N CYS A 192 9.60 0.58 0.71
CA CYS A 192 10.02 1.81 0.06
C CYS A 192 9.42 3.01 0.78
N ARG A 193 10.22 4.06 0.98
CA ARG A 193 9.79 5.29 1.63
C ARG A 193 10.21 6.50 0.79
N ASP A 194 9.48 7.60 0.90
CA ASP A 194 9.85 8.85 0.27
C ASP A 194 11.24 9.32 0.72
N LYS A 195 11.92 10.08 -0.14
CA LYS A 195 13.31 10.50 0.08
C LYS A 195 13.53 11.38 1.31
N HIS A 196 12.47 12.02 1.81
CA HIS A 196 12.52 12.89 2.97
C HIS A 196 12.09 12.17 4.26
N GLY A 197 11.53 10.96 4.14
CA GLY A 197 11.04 10.18 5.27
C GLY A 197 9.82 10.78 5.95
N LEU A 198 8.95 11.45 5.18
CA LEU A 198 7.77 12.12 5.71
C LEU A 198 6.71 11.12 6.22
N ARG A 199 6.61 9.95 5.58
CA ARG A 199 5.76 8.88 6.12
C ARG A 199 6.63 7.90 6.90
N PRO A 200 6.18 7.47 8.11
CA PRO A 200 6.88 6.47 8.88
C PRO A 200 6.90 5.12 8.16
N LEU A 201 7.99 4.40 8.29
CA LEU A 201 8.12 3.01 7.87
C LEU A 201 9.14 2.33 8.77
N SER A 202 8.66 1.47 9.66
CA SER A 202 9.47 0.74 10.62
C SER A 202 9.68 -0.70 10.17
N ILE A 203 10.84 -1.25 10.50
CA ILE A 203 11.19 -2.65 10.27
C ILE A 203 11.50 -3.26 11.62
N GLY A 204 10.73 -4.28 12.01
CA GLY A 204 10.94 -5.06 13.22
C GLY A 204 11.36 -6.48 12.92
N LYS A 205 11.95 -7.14 13.91
CA LYS A 205 12.27 -8.56 13.87
C LYS A 205 11.59 -9.28 15.02
N LEU A 206 10.86 -10.35 14.71
CA LEU A 206 10.23 -11.23 15.69
C LEU A 206 10.71 -12.66 15.43
N GLY A 207 11.63 -13.17 16.27
CA GLY A 207 12.30 -14.44 15.99
C GLY A 207 13.08 -14.35 14.68
N ASP A 208 12.75 -15.22 13.73
CA ASP A 208 13.37 -15.25 12.40
C ASP A 208 12.56 -14.49 11.32
N CYS A 209 11.38 -13.96 11.65
CA CYS A 209 10.58 -13.20 10.72
C CYS A 209 10.89 -11.70 10.75
N LEU A 210 10.62 -11.02 9.62
CA LEU A 210 10.66 -9.56 9.52
C LEU A 210 9.24 -9.03 9.43
N LEU A 211 9.00 -7.93 10.15
CA LEU A 211 7.77 -7.18 10.18
C LEU A 211 8.01 -5.78 9.62
N TYR A 212 7.06 -5.27 8.86
CA TYR A 212 7.06 -3.93 8.31
C TYR A 212 5.76 -3.22 8.71
N THR A 213 5.85 -1.99 9.16
CA THR A 213 4.69 -1.17 9.50
C THR A 213 4.91 0.29 9.15
N SER A 214 3.86 0.97 8.68
CA SER A 214 3.87 2.42 8.48
C SER A 214 3.42 3.20 9.71
N ASP A 215 3.21 2.53 10.84
CA ASP A 215 2.99 3.17 12.11
C ASP A 215 4.30 3.18 12.90
N ALA A 216 4.77 4.37 13.27
CA ALA A 216 5.79 4.49 14.30
C ALA A 216 5.05 4.35 15.63
N ALA A 217 5.37 3.33 16.44
CA ALA A 217 4.88 3.28 17.79
C ALA A 217 5.26 4.61 18.47
N ASP A 218 4.26 5.38 18.87
CA ASP A 218 4.46 6.51 19.76
C ASP A 218 4.91 5.91 21.10
N GLU A 219 6.19 6.10 21.46
CA GLU A 219 6.71 5.82 22.79
C GLU A 219 6.33 6.95 23.76
#